data_a18e23529ec88aa4eda225a3253e43ae
#
_entry.id   a18e23529ec88aa4eda225a3253e43ae
#
_cell.length_a   1.000
_cell.length_b   1.000
_cell.length_c   1.000
_cell.angle_alpha   90.00
_cell.angle_beta   90.00
_cell.angle_gamma   90.00
#
_symmetry.space_group_name_H-M   'P 1'
#
loop_
_entity.id
_entity.type
_entity.pdbx_description
1 polymer ?
#
loop_
_entity_poly.entity_id
_entity_poly.type
_entity_poly.pdbx_seq_one_letter_code
_entity_poly.pdbx_strand_id
1 'polypeptide(L)'
;MTKAEIQLVRSLADKRSRTEHGLFVAEGHKFIGELRTSALRIRKIFALEGLFEGGEVETVSPREMERLSVLKTPSDSLALVEIPHHPFRPDTAQRELVLALDQVQNPGNLGTIIRLADWFGIPEIVCSSTTADCYNPKVVQATMGAILRVK
;
A
#
# COMPACT_ATOMS: atom_id res chain seq x y z
N MET A 1 17.51 -1.99 -13.20
CA MET A 1 17.30 -2.25 -11.76
C MET A 1 18.63 -2.43 -11.02
N THR A 2 18.87 -1.71 -9.94
CA THR A 2 20.10 -1.75 -9.14
C THR A 2 19.96 -2.68 -7.92
N LYS A 3 21.11 -3.12 -7.39
CA LYS A 3 21.14 -3.92 -6.14
C LYS A 3 20.56 -3.14 -4.94
N ALA A 4 20.80 -1.84 -4.90
CA ALA A 4 20.28 -0.96 -3.84
C ALA A 4 18.76 -0.85 -3.88
N GLU A 5 18.15 -0.78 -5.08
CA GLU A 5 16.69 -0.76 -5.24
C GLU A 5 16.05 -2.05 -4.74
N ILE A 6 16.63 -3.21 -5.04
CA ILE A 6 16.12 -4.48 -4.52
C ILE A 6 16.18 -4.50 -2.99
N GLN A 7 17.29 -4.05 -2.41
CA GLN A 7 17.45 -3.99 -0.95
C GLN A 7 16.41 -3.06 -0.32
N LEU A 8 16.21 -1.88 -0.89
CA LEU A 8 15.20 -0.93 -0.43
C LEU A 8 13.80 -1.57 -0.46
N VAL A 9 13.38 -2.06 -1.63
CA VAL A 9 12.03 -2.68 -1.79
C VAL A 9 11.82 -3.79 -0.76
N ARG A 10 12.77 -4.71 -0.62
CA ARG A 10 12.64 -5.82 0.33
C ARG A 10 12.65 -5.38 1.79
N SER A 11 13.38 -4.31 2.13
CA SER A 11 13.39 -3.77 3.49
C SER A 11 12.02 -3.21 3.90
N LEU A 12 11.21 -2.75 2.93
CA LEU A 12 9.86 -2.21 3.20
C LEU A 12 8.83 -3.27 3.65
N ALA A 13 9.19 -4.56 3.67
CA ALA A 13 8.42 -5.58 4.39
C ALA A 13 8.38 -5.29 5.90
N ASP A 14 9.40 -4.62 6.43
CA ASP A 14 9.52 -4.23 7.84
C ASP A 14 8.91 -2.85 8.11
N LYS A 15 8.18 -2.71 9.24
CA LYS A 15 7.53 -1.46 9.63
C LYS A 15 8.54 -0.32 9.85
N ARG A 16 9.68 -0.63 10.48
CA ARG A 16 10.71 0.38 10.77
C ARG A 16 11.25 0.99 9.49
N SER A 17 11.57 0.15 8.49
CA SER A 17 12.03 0.62 7.19
C SER A 17 10.98 1.47 6.47
N ARG A 18 9.70 1.09 6.53
CA ARG A 18 8.62 1.93 5.96
C ARG A 18 8.56 3.30 6.60
N THR A 19 8.67 3.36 7.93
CA THR A 19 8.67 4.63 8.67
C THR A 19 9.90 5.48 8.34
N GLU A 20 11.08 4.87 8.27
CA GLU A 20 12.35 5.55 7.99
C GLU A 20 12.38 6.14 6.57
N HIS A 21 11.92 5.38 5.58
CA HIS A 21 11.92 5.80 4.17
C HIS A 21 10.65 6.57 3.77
N GLY A 22 9.60 6.56 4.58
CA GLY A 22 8.31 7.13 4.23
C GLY A 22 7.65 6.46 3.02
N LEU A 23 7.95 5.17 2.78
CA LEU A 23 7.51 4.41 1.60
C LEU A 23 6.82 3.11 1.99
N PHE A 24 5.89 2.69 1.14
CA PHE A 24 5.33 1.34 1.17
C PHE A 24 5.32 0.70 -0.23
N VAL A 25 5.07 -0.60 -0.28
CA VAL A 25 5.03 -1.38 -1.51
C VAL A 25 3.59 -1.72 -1.86
N ALA A 26 3.22 -1.49 -3.11
CA ALA A 26 1.98 -1.93 -3.73
C ALA A 26 2.29 -2.88 -4.90
N GLU A 27 1.62 -4.03 -4.97
CA GLU A 27 1.87 -5.03 -6.02
C GLU A 27 0.59 -5.36 -6.78
N GLY A 28 0.72 -5.58 -8.11
CA GLY A 28 -0.33 -5.97 -9.05
C GLY A 28 -0.82 -4.85 -9.95
N HIS A 29 -0.91 -5.16 -11.25
CA HIS A 29 -1.20 -4.16 -12.28
C HIS A 29 -2.56 -3.46 -12.10
N LYS A 30 -3.59 -4.16 -11.64
CA LYS A 30 -4.91 -3.54 -11.39
C LYS A 30 -4.82 -2.48 -10.30
N PHE A 31 -4.17 -2.81 -9.19
CA PHE A 31 -4.00 -1.88 -8.08
C PHE A 31 -3.12 -0.70 -8.49
N ILE A 32 -2.02 -0.94 -9.19
CA ILE A 32 -1.14 0.14 -9.67
C ILE A 32 -1.86 1.02 -10.70
N GLY A 33 -2.73 0.45 -11.53
CA GLY A 33 -3.59 1.21 -12.44
C GLY A 33 -4.49 2.20 -11.69
N GLU A 34 -5.17 1.78 -10.62
CA GLU A 34 -5.97 2.66 -9.76
C GLU A 34 -5.09 3.68 -9.02
N LEU A 35 -3.93 3.24 -8.52
CA LEU A 35 -2.97 4.08 -7.81
C LEU A 35 -2.52 5.28 -8.68
N ARG A 36 -2.26 5.07 -9.98
CA ARG A 36 -1.87 6.12 -10.92
C ARG A 36 -2.92 7.22 -11.11
N THR A 37 -4.18 6.91 -10.82
CA THR A 37 -5.29 7.87 -10.88
C THR A 37 -5.66 8.44 -9.51
N SER A 38 -5.01 7.97 -8.44
CA SER A 38 -5.25 8.41 -7.07
C SER A 38 -4.43 9.67 -6.72
N ALA A 39 -4.66 10.22 -5.52
CA ALA A 39 -3.88 11.34 -4.98
C ALA A 39 -2.53 10.90 -4.37
N LEU A 40 -2.24 9.60 -4.29
CA LEU A 40 -1.00 9.10 -3.71
C LEU A 40 0.18 9.30 -4.66
N ARG A 41 1.34 9.64 -4.12
CA ARG A 41 2.56 9.86 -4.90
C ARG A 41 3.30 8.56 -5.13
N ILE A 42 3.39 8.17 -6.38
CA ILE A 42 4.22 7.06 -6.83
C ILE A 42 5.65 7.56 -7.02
N ARG A 43 6.60 6.89 -6.39
CA ARG A 43 8.02 7.18 -6.54
C ARG A 43 8.63 6.45 -7.73
N LYS A 44 8.24 5.20 -7.90
CA LYS A 44 8.72 4.35 -8.99
C LYS A 44 7.80 3.14 -9.18
N ILE A 45 7.70 2.68 -10.42
CA ILE A 45 7.02 1.45 -10.80
C ILE A 45 8.03 0.52 -11.43
N PHE A 46 8.04 -0.74 -11.01
CA PHE A 46 8.70 -1.85 -11.70
C PHE A 46 7.61 -2.73 -12.31
N ALA A 47 7.70 -3.04 -13.58
CA ALA A 47 6.68 -3.82 -14.26
C ALA A 47 7.26 -4.73 -15.33
N LEU A 48 6.58 -5.84 -15.60
CA LEU A 48 6.86 -6.65 -16.77
C LEU A 48 6.55 -5.85 -18.05
N GLU A 49 7.18 -6.22 -19.15
CA GLU A 49 7.04 -5.56 -20.43
C GLU A 49 5.56 -5.40 -20.87
N GLY A 50 5.21 -4.24 -21.39
CA GLY A 50 3.89 -3.95 -21.97
C GLY A 50 2.78 -3.60 -20.96
N LEU A 51 3.05 -3.58 -19.64
CA LEU A 51 2.00 -3.28 -18.63
C LEU A 51 1.80 -1.79 -18.39
N PHE A 52 2.88 -1.03 -18.32
CA PHE A 52 2.83 0.42 -18.04
C PHE A 52 3.88 1.15 -18.86
N GLU A 53 3.60 2.44 -19.14
CA GLU A 53 4.52 3.38 -19.77
C GLU A 53 4.63 4.65 -18.92
N GLY A 54 5.75 5.34 -18.99
CA GLY A 54 6.01 6.60 -18.29
C GLY A 54 7.44 6.68 -17.74
N GLY A 55 7.86 7.88 -17.35
CA GLY A 55 9.22 8.12 -16.84
C GLY A 55 9.49 7.50 -15.48
N GLU A 56 8.44 7.20 -14.71
CA GLU A 56 8.49 6.53 -13.42
C GLU A 56 8.54 4.99 -13.52
N VAL A 57 8.37 4.43 -14.75
CA VAL A 57 8.29 2.99 -14.99
C VAL A 57 9.65 2.44 -15.42
N GLU A 58 10.10 1.41 -14.71
CA GLU A 58 11.25 0.59 -15.13
C GLU A 58 10.76 -0.81 -15.50
N THR A 59 10.97 -1.18 -16.76
CA THR A 59 10.67 -2.54 -17.23
C THR A 59 11.68 -3.52 -16.65
N VAL A 60 11.17 -4.60 -16.07
CA VAL A 60 11.97 -5.65 -15.44
C VAL A 60 11.61 -7.03 -16.00
N SER A 61 12.55 -7.95 -15.94
CA SER A 61 12.31 -9.36 -16.29
C SER A 61 11.53 -10.08 -15.18
N PRO A 62 10.87 -11.22 -15.47
CA PRO A 62 10.20 -12.06 -14.45
C PRO A 62 11.13 -12.44 -13.30
N ARG A 63 12.39 -12.78 -13.56
CA ARG A 63 13.40 -13.10 -12.55
C ARG A 63 13.73 -11.91 -11.63
N GLU A 64 13.74 -10.71 -12.19
CA GLU A 64 13.96 -9.49 -11.42
C GLU A 64 12.74 -9.19 -10.54
N MET A 65 11.53 -9.37 -11.07
CA MET A 65 10.29 -9.22 -10.32
C MET A 65 10.20 -10.20 -9.13
N GLU A 66 10.59 -11.45 -9.31
CA GLU A 66 10.71 -12.43 -8.22
C GLU A 66 11.65 -11.97 -7.11
N ARG A 67 12.73 -11.28 -7.47
CA ARG A 67 13.68 -10.73 -6.49
C ARG A 67 13.19 -9.48 -5.78
N LEU A 68 12.34 -8.69 -6.43
CA LEU A 68 11.73 -7.47 -5.88
C LEU A 68 10.57 -7.78 -4.96
N SER A 69 9.68 -8.66 -5.37
CA SER A 69 8.43 -8.92 -4.68
C SER A 69 8.63 -9.26 -3.19
N VAL A 70 7.79 -8.67 -2.36
CA VAL A 70 7.72 -8.93 -0.90
C VAL A 70 6.56 -9.87 -0.56
N LEU A 71 5.80 -10.30 -1.56
CA LEU A 71 4.71 -11.26 -1.42
C LEU A 71 5.21 -12.69 -1.63
N LYS A 72 4.46 -13.67 -1.13
CA LYS A 72 4.75 -15.09 -1.31
C LYS A 72 4.68 -15.51 -2.78
N THR A 73 3.72 -14.95 -3.52
CA THR A 73 3.58 -15.13 -4.95
C THR A 73 3.82 -13.77 -5.60
N PRO A 74 4.92 -13.62 -6.35
CA PRO A 74 5.22 -12.38 -7.05
C PRO A 74 4.11 -12.01 -8.03
N SER A 75 3.81 -10.72 -8.13
CA SER A 75 2.91 -10.20 -9.16
C SER A 75 3.70 -9.73 -10.40
N ASP A 76 2.97 -9.22 -11.36
CA ASP A 76 3.51 -8.73 -12.63
C ASP A 76 4.07 -7.29 -12.55
N SER A 77 3.79 -6.60 -11.46
CA SER A 77 4.20 -5.22 -11.26
C SER A 77 4.24 -4.85 -9.78
N LEU A 78 5.09 -3.88 -9.45
CA LEU A 78 5.31 -3.38 -8.10
C LEU A 78 5.55 -1.88 -8.13
N ALA A 79 4.91 -1.13 -7.23
CA ALA A 79 5.13 0.30 -7.06
C ALA A 79 5.70 0.62 -5.68
N LEU A 80 6.63 1.57 -5.65
CA LEU A 80 7.06 2.29 -4.46
C LEU A 80 6.19 3.53 -4.31
N VAL A 81 5.50 3.65 -3.19
CA VAL A 81 4.50 4.69 -2.94
C VAL A 81 4.85 5.45 -1.66
N GLU A 82 4.76 6.76 -1.69
CA GLU A 82 4.95 7.57 -0.49
C GLU A 82 3.80 7.34 0.50
N ILE A 83 4.14 7.11 1.78
CA ILE A 83 3.13 6.99 2.84
C ILE A 83 2.47 8.34 3.03
N PRO A 84 1.15 8.47 2.80
CA PRO A 84 0.47 9.73 3.00
C PRO A 84 0.38 10.08 4.48
N HIS A 85 0.41 11.35 4.78
CA HIS A 85 0.15 11.84 6.13
C HIS A 85 -1.32 12.22 6.28
N HIS A 86 -2.03 11.49 7.10
CA HIS A 86 -3.45 11.74 7.43
C HIS A 86 -3.57 12.13 8.91
N PRO A 87 -3.50 13.45 9.24
CA PRO A 87 -3.74 13.88 10.62
C PRO A 87 -5.21 13.61 10.98
N PHE A 88 -5.42 13.00 12.15
CA PHE A 88 -6.77 12.81 12.66
C PHE A 88 -7.46 14.16 12.86
N ARG A 89 -8.69 14.27 12.37
CA ARG A 89 -9.52 15.47 12.50
C ARG A 89 -10.73 15.17 13.39
N PRO A 90 -10.75 15.65 14.63
CA PRO A 90 -11.89 15.42 15.55
C PRO A 90 -13.26 15.83 14.95
N ASP A 91 -13.26 16.88 14.11
CA ASP A 91 -14.46 17.38 13.44
C ASP A 91 -15.07 16.36 12.46
N THR A 92 -14.28 15.46 11.91
CA THR A 92 -14.77 14.39 11.05
C THR A 92 -15.73 13.49 11.83
N ALA A 93 -15.36 13.09 13.04
CA ALA A 93 -16.19 12.24 13.89
C ALA A 93 -17.50 12.89 14.35
N GLN A 94 -17.63 14.20 14.21
CA GLN A 94 -18.91 14.91 14.51
C GLN A 94 -19.89 14.87 13.33
N ARG A 95 -19.39 14.65 12.10
CA ARG A 95 -20.18 14.77 10.87
C ARG A 95 -20.32 13.45 10.13
N GLU A 96 -19.36 12.54 10.29
CA GLU A 96 -19.25 11.31 9.56
C GLU A 96 -18.96 10.14 10.49
N LEU A 97 -19.29 8.94 10.05
CA LEU A 97 -18.93 7.73 10.78
C LEU A 97 -17.43 7.49 10.66
N VAL A 98 -16.75 7.35 11.79
CA VAL A 98 -15.34 6.98 11.90
C VAL A 98 -15.25 5.64 12.63
N LEU A 99 -14.45 4.72 12.10
CA LEU A 99 -14.18 3.46 12.78
C LEU A 99 -12.94 3.60 13.67
N ALA A 100 -13.03 3.14 14.91
CA ALA A 100 -11.88 2.99 15.80
C ALA A 100 -11.57 1.51 15.98
N LEU A 101 -10.34 1.12 15.66
CA LEU A 101 -9.87 -0.26 15.75
C LEU A 101 -8.82 -0.40 16.84
N ASP A 102 -9.05 -1.32 17.75
CA ASP A 102 -8.09 -1.65 18.80
C ASP A 102 -7.64 -3.11 18.68
N GLN A 103 -6.32 -3.33 18.68
CA GLN A 103 -5.67 -4.64 18.66
C GLN A 103 -6.07 -5.56 17.49
N VAL A 104 -6.44 -5.01 16.33
CA VAL A 104 -6.66 -5.81 15.11
C VAL A 104 -5.31 -6.19 14.53
N GLN A 105 -4.76 -7.31 14.96
CA GLN A 105 -3.39 -7.74 14.61
C GLN A 105 -3.28 -8.54 13.30
N ASN A 106 -4.35 -9.19 12.88
CA ASN A 106 -4.34 -9.98 11.64
C ASN A 106 -4.42 -9.08 10.41
N PRO A 107 -3.41 -9.13 9.49
CA PRO A 107 -3.39 -8.28 8.30
C PRO A 107 -4.59 -8.48 7.37
N GLY A 108 -5.08 -9.71 7.24
CA GLY A 108 -6.24 -10.02 6.42
C GLY A 108 -7.52 -9.40 6.98
N ASN A 109 -7.70 -9.46 8.32
CA ASN A 109 -8.84 -8.84 8.99
C ASN A 109 -8.81 -7.33 8.83
N LEU A 110 -7.66 -6.68 9.04
CA LEU A 110 -7.52 -5.24 8.85
C LEU A 110 -7.84 -4.85 7.40
N GLY A 111 -7.27 -5.56 6.42
CA GLY A 111 -7.56 -5.31 5.01
C GLY A 111 -9.05 -5.48 4.66
N THR A 112 -9.73 -6.47 5.26
CA THR A 112 -11.16 -6.67 5.09
C THR A 112 -11.98 -5.52 5.70
N ILE A 113 -11.59 -5.04 6.88
CA ILE A 113 -12.27 -3.90 7.53
C ILE A 113 -12.10 -2.63 6.67
N ILE A 114 -10.90 -2.38 6.15
CA ILE A 114 -10.66 -1.24 5.24
C ILE A 114 -11.55 -1.35 3.98
N ARG A 115 -11.70 -2.54 3.40
CA ARG A 115 -12.63 -2.76 2.28
C ARG A 115 -14.08 -2.52 2.63
N LEU A 116 -14.52 -2.95 3.82
CA LEU A 116 -15.88 -2.68 4.29
C LEU A 116 -16.10 -1.18 4.51
N ALA A 117 -15.12 -0.47 5.07
CA ALA A 117 -15.19 0.97 5.21
C ALA A 117 -15.39 1.67 3.85
N ASP A 118 -14.59 1.31 2.86
CA ASP A 118 -14.73 1.83 1.48
C ASP A 118 -16.12 1.51 0.91
N TRP A 119 -16.59 0.28 1.07
CA TRP A 119 -17.90 -0.16 0.56
C TRP A 119 -19.08 0.61 1.16
N PHE A 120 -19.01 0.92 2.47
CA PHE A 120 -20.06 1.64 3.18
C PHE A 120 -19.84 3.16 3.20
N GLY A 121 -18.84 3.68 2.50
CA GLY A 121 -18.55 5.11 2.43
C GLY A 121 -18.04 5.70 3.75
N ILE A 122 -17.37 4.89 4.58
CA ILE A 122 -16.72 5.34 5.82
C ILE A 122 -15.35 5.91 5.45
N PRO A 123 -15.12 7.23 5.60
CA PRO A 123 -13.94 7.87 5.03
C PRO A 123 -12.66 7.67 5.86
N GLU A 124 -12.81 7.32 7.15
CA GLU A 124 -11.67 7.34 8.08
C GLU A 124 -11.71 6.19 9.08
N ILE A 125 -10.54 5.60 9.30
CA ILE A 125 -10.31 4.56 10.30
C ILE A 125 -9.15 4.99 11.21
N VAL A 126 -9.40 5.00 12.53
CA VAL A 126 -8.38 5.26 13.54
C VAL A 126 -7.94 3.93 14.14
N CYS A 127 -6.64 3.66 14.10
CA CYS A 127 -6.07 2.43 14.62
C CYS A 127 -5.24 2.68 15.88
N SER A 128 -5.37 1.82 16.89
CA SER A 128 -4.44 1.82 18.03
C SER A 128 -3.02 1.43 17.57
N SER A 129 -2.01 1.78 18.36
CA SER A 129 -0.60 1.45 18.09
C SER A 129 -0.34 -0.06 18.05
N THR A 130 -1.22 -0.87 18.63
CA THR A 130 -1.16 -2.34 18.67
C THR A 130 -1.91 -3.02 17.52
N THR A 131 -2.65 -2.25 16.72
CA THR A 131 -3.25 -2.73 15.47
C THR A 131 -2.16 -2.93 14.40
N ALA A 132 -2.36 -3.88 13.49
CA ALA A 132 -1.45 -4.10 12.37
C ALA A 132 -1.26 -2.81 11.57
N ASP A 133 -0.05 -2.62 11.03
CA ASP A 133 0.24 -1.47 10.20
C ASP A 133 -0.50 -1.56 8.87
N CYS A 134 -1.32 -0.55 8.54
CA CYS A 134 -2.13 -0.51 7.32
C CYS A 134 -1.27 -0.52 6.03
N TYR A 135 -0.01 -0.07 6.11
CA TYR A 135 0.94 -0.12 4.98
C TYR A 135 1.80 -1.39 4.95
N ASN A 136 1.55 -2.36 5.82
CA ASN A 136 2.13 -3.70 5.69
C ASN A 136 1.73 -4.29 4.33
N PRO A 137 2.65 -4.86 3.52
CA PRO A 137 2.34 -5.39 2.18
C PRO A 137 1.15 -6.37 2.15
N LYS A 138 0.99 -7.19 3.19
CA LYS A 138 -0.14 -8.13 3.30
C LYS A 138 -1.46 -7.41 3.55
N VAL A 139 -1.45 -6.31 4.32
CA VAL A 139 -2.65 -5.48 4.52
C VAL A 139 -2.99 -4.76 3.23
N VAL A 140 -2.01 -4.08 2.62
CA VAL A 140 -2.18 -3.38 1.33
C VAL A 140 -2.80 -4.29 0.29
N GLN A 141 -2.28 -5.51 0.13
CA GLN A 141 -2.84 -6.50 -0.79
C GLN A 141 -4.28 -6.88 -0.42
N ALA A 142 -4.56 -7.10 0.87
CA ALA A 142 -5.88 -7.51 1.35
C ALA A 142 -6.94 -6.42 1.19
N THR A 143 -6.55 -5.14 1.10
CA THR A 143 -7.49 -4.03 0.86
C THR A 143 -8.06 -4.02 -0.55
N MET A 144 -7.41 -4.66 -1.52
CA MET A 144 -7.83 -4.67 -2.94
C MET A 144 -8.10 -3.26 -3.49
N GLY A 145 -7.25 -2.28 -3.17
CA GLY A 145 -7.36 -0.89 -3.61
C GLY A 145 -8.14 0.04 -2.66
N ALA A 146 -8.88 -0.46 -1.69
CA ALA A 146 -9.66 0.37 -0.76
C ALA A 146 -8.79 1.37 0.03
N ILE A 147 -7.52 1.03 0.29
CA ILE A 147 -6.56 1.92 0.98
C ILE A 147 -6.30 3.24 0.23
N LEU A 148 -6.67 3.34 -1.05
CA LEU A 148 -6.56 4.57 -1.83
C LEU A 148 -7.66 5.59 -1.49
N ARG A 149 -8.76 5.16 -0.87
CA ARG A 149 -9.97 5.95 -0.62
C ARG A 149 -10.30 6.14 0.85
N VAL A 150 -9.89 5.20 1.70
CA VAL A 150 -10.07 5.27 3.17
C VAL A 150 -8.79 5.82 3.80
N LYS A 151 -8.93 6.76 4.71
CA LYS A 151 -7.82 7.41 5.44
C LYS A 151 -7.59 6.74 6.79
#